data_86b67042549dae331f69c0cd002df49e
#
_entry.id   86b67042549dae331f69c0cd002df49e
#
_cell.length_a   1.000
_cell.length_b   1.000
_cell.length_c   1.000
_cell.angle_alpha   90.00
_cell.angle_beta   90.00
_cell.angle_gamma   90.00
#
_symmetry.space_group_name_H-M   'P 1'
#
loop_
_entity.id
_entity.type
_entity.pdbx_description
1 polymer ?
#
loop_
_entity_poly.entity_id
_entity_poly.type
_entity_poly.pdbx_seq_one_letter_code
_entity_poly.pdbx_strand_id
1 'polypeptide(L)'
;MRDNIESNYLIFISSDGKREGYEIFKERIKNNMWPIYNKTPQLINIKKDKKVLFYIAGTNNFAQNFIASALIDEVVDLKETTIDPNQEFKQVLFNVKFKDFKYFQKPINIREHIDNLSFIDEKKRNIYGLYFQGGVCKINQQSYDYIIKNT
;
A
#
# COMPACT_ATOMS: atom_id res chain seq x y z
N MET A 1 -14.44 -15.04 13.46
CA MET A 1 -13.21 -14.39 13.94
C MET A 1 -12.99 -13.11 13.14
N ARG A 2 -12.66 -12.04 13.85
CA ARG A 2 -12.49 -10.73 13.21
C ARG A 2 -11.37 -10.70 12.19
N ASP A 3 -10.32 -11.48 12.41
CA ASP A 3 -9.14 -11.51 11.54
C ASP A 3 -9.45 -12.09 10.15
N ASN A 4 -10.59 -12.75 10.01
CA ASN A 4 -11.02 -13.35 8.75
C ASN A 4 -12.02 -12.47 7.99
N ILE A 5 -12.34 -11.28 8.54
CA ILE A 5 -13.25 -10.36 7.86
C ILE A 5 -12.52 -9.74 6.67
N GLU A 6 -13.13 -9.86 5.50
CA GLU A 6 -12.60 -9.31 4.28
C GLU A 6 -12.61 -7.77 4.33
N SER A 7 -11.48 -7.15 3.99
CA SER A 7 -11.38 -5.70 3.90
C SER A 7 -11.57 -5.25 2.45
N ASN A 8 -12.35 -4.17 2.25
CA ASN A 8 -12.53 -3.53 0.95
C ASN A 8 -11.52 -2.41 0.70
N TYR A 9 -10.72 -2.07 1.70
CA TYR A 9 -9.81 -0.93 1.66
C TYR A 9 -8.41 -1.39 2.05
N LEU A 10 -7.43 -1.09 1.20
CA LEU A 10 -6.05 -1.51 1.38
C LEU A 10 -5.11 -0.33 1.22
N ILE A 11 -3.96 -0.40 1.88
CA ILE A 11 -2.84 0.50 1.65
C ILE A 11 -1.72 -0.33 1.01
N PHE A 12 -1.25 0.13 -0.15
CA PHE A 12 -0.06 -0.43 -0.80
C PHE A 12 1.12 0.47 -0.46
N ILE A 13 2.16 -0.10 0.10
CA ILE A 13 3.31 0.62 0.64
C ILE A 13 4.49 0.47 -0.31
N SER A 14 5.05 1.59 -0.75
CA SER A 14 6.19 1.59 -1.65
C SER A 14 7.48 1.68 -0.85
N SER A 15 8.23 0.60 -0.83
CA SER A 15 9.56 0.51 -0.24
C SER A 15 10.21 -0.80 -0.66
N ASP A 16 11.50 -0.77 -1.03
CA ASP A 16 12.25 -2.02 -1.24
C ASP A 16 13.52 -2.08 -0.40
N GLY A 17 13.74 -1.08 0.44
CA GLY A 17 14.90 -1.03 1.32
C GLY A 17 16.21 -0.61 0.63
N LYS A 18 16.23 -0.49 -0.69
CA LYS A 18 17.44 -0.16 -1.47
C LYS A 18 17.30 1.13 -2.25
N ARG A 19 16.10 1.41 -2.78
CA ARG A 19 15.82 2.60 -3.56
C ARG A 19 14.84 3.49 -2.82
N GLU A 20 14.80 4.76 -3.23
CA GLU A 20 13.81 5.69 -2.72
C GLU A 20 12.39 5.21 -3.03
N GLY A 21 11.53 5.20 -2.02
CA GLY A 21 10.17 4.69 -2.15
C GLY A 21 9.36 5.36 -3.25
N TYR A 22 9.53 6.67 -3.43
CA TYR A 22 8.83 7.39 -4.48
C TYR A 22 9.27 6.96 -5.89
N GLU A 23 10.55 6.68 -6.08
CA GLU A 23 11.07 6.19 -7.35
C GLU A 23 10.49 4.82 -7.71
N ILE A 24 10.41 3.92 -6.71
CA ILE A 24 9.80 2.61 -6.87
C ILE A 24 8.33 2.75 -7.25
N PHE A 25 7.63 3.63 -6.56
CA PHE A 25 6.21 3.90 -6.82
C PHE A 25 6.00 4.35 -8.26
N LYS A 26 6.78 5.32 -8.72
CA LYS A 26 6.66 5.85 -10.08
C LYS A 26 6.88 4.76 -11.13
N GLU A 27 7.88 3.92 -10.92
CA GLU A 27 8.18 2.82 -11.84
C GLU A 27 7.03 1.82 -11.91
N ARG A 28 6.49 1.43 -10.74
CA ARG A 28 5.40 0.47 -10.68
C ARG A 28 4.12 1.02 -11.33
N ILE A 29 3.82 2.29 -11.10
CA ILE A 29 2.64 2.92 -11.71
C ILE A 29 2.82 3.10 -13.21
N LYS A 30 4.00 3.51 -13.66
CA LYS A 30 4.31 3.65 -15.09
C LYS A 30 4.10 2.33 -15.84
N ASN A 31 4.54 1.24 -15.25
CA ASN A 31 4.43 -0.09 -15.85
C ASN A 31 3.07 -0.73 -15.57
N ASN A 32 2.26 -0.13 -14.73
CA ASN A 32 1.02 -0.69 -14.19
C ASN A 32 1.21 -2.14 -13.74
N MET A 33 2.22 -2.34 -12.91
CA MET A 33 2.59 -3.67 -12.44
C MET A 33 3.19 -3.55 -11.04
N TRP A 34 2.47 -4.08 -10.03
CA TRP A 34 2.90 -4.02 -8.64
C TRP A 34 3.13 -5.45 -8.14
N PRO A 35 4.39 -5.80 -7.84
CA PRO A 35 4.69 -7.16 -7.42
C PRO A 35 4.24 -7.42 -5.99
N ILE A 36 3.66 -8.60 -5.77
CA ILE A 36 3.25 -9.07 -4.46
C ILE A 36 4.09 -10.29 -4.11
N TYR A 37 4.70 -10.24 -2.95
CA TYR A 37 5.67 -11.24 -2.52
C TYR A 37 5.05 -12.29 -1.61
N ASN A 38 5.72 -13.43 -1.46
CA ASN A 38 5.22 -14.58 -0.69
C ASN A 38 4.98 -14.28 0.79
N LYS A 39 5.60 -13.23 1.33
CA LYS A 39 5.43 -12.83 2.74
C LYS A 39 4.60 -11.57 2.90
N THR A 40 3.98 -11.09 1.84
CA THR A 40 3.12 -9.91 1.90
C THR A 40 1.89 -10.20 2.76
N PRO A 41 1.55 -9.33 3.72
CA PRO A 41 0.29 -9.46 4.47
C PRO A 41 -0.92 -9.23 3.56
N GLN A 42 -2.08 -9.67 4.05
CA GLN A 42 -3.36 -9.38 3.40
C GLN A 42 -3.56 -10.01 2.03
N LEU A 43 -2.84 -11.09 1.72
CA LEU A 43 -2.95 -11.75 0.41
C LEU A 43 -4.41 -12.07 0.04
N ILE A 44 -5.20 -12.53 1.01
CA ILE A 44 -6.60 -12.90 0.78
C ILE A 44 -7.46 -11.70 0.38
N ASN A 45 -7.06 -10.48 0.74
CA ASN A 45 -7.81 -9.26 0.45
C ASN A 45 -7.39 -8.60 -0.86
N ILE A 46 -6.33 -9.07 -1.50
CA ILE A 46 -5.84 -8.49 -2.75
C ILE A 46 -6.64 -9.08 -3.90
N LYS A 47 -7.73 -8.40 -4.26
CA LYS A 47 -8.70 -8.85 -5.26
C LYS A 47 -9.19 -7.67 -6.09
N LYS A 48 -9.76 -7.99 -7.26
CA LYS A 48 -10.37 -6.98 -8.13
C LYS A 48 -11.38 -6.12 -7.39
N ASP A 49 -11.40 -4.84 -7.73
CA ASP A 49 -12.31 -3.79 -7.23
C ASP A 49 -12.08 -3.37 -5.79
N LYS A 50 -11.04 -3.87 -5.13
CA LYS A 50 -10.64 -3.32 -3.83
C LYS A 50 -10.09 -1.92 -4.00
N LYS A 51 -10.42 -1.04 -3.06
CA LYS A 51 -9.95 0.35 -3.04
C LYS A 51 -8.58 0.43 -2.41
N VAL A 52 -7.67 1.14 -3.06
CA VAL A 52 -6.26 1.20 -2.66
C VAL A 52 -5.82 2.63 -2.45
N LEU A 53 -5.11 2.85 -1.35
CA LEU A 53 -4.32 4.05 -1.12
C LEU A 53 -2.84 3.69 -1.25
N PHE A 54 -2.06 4.60 -1.82
CA PHE A 54 -0.62 4.40 -1.96
C PHE A 54 0.12 5.25 -0.94
N TYR A 55 1.01 4.62 -0.19
CA TYR A 55 1.79 5.22 0.88
C TYR A 55 3.28 5.06 0.56
N ILE A 56 4.04 6.13 0.73
CA ILE A 56 5.48 6.11 0.52
C ILE A 56 6.17 5.93 1.88
N ALA A 57 6.92 4.84 2.01
CA ALA A 57 7.71 4.59 3.21
C ALA A 57 9.10 5.22 3.10
N GLY A 58 9.84 5.21 4.19
CA GLY A 58 11.22 5.70 4.22
C GLY A 58 11.35 7.12 4.71
N THR A 59 12.39 7.81 4.24
CA THR A 59 12.77 9.14 4.72
C THR A 59 13.00 10.16 3.62
N ASN A 60 12.83 9.77 2.36
CA ASN A 60 13.10 10.63 1.19
C ASN A 60 11.82 11.32 0.70
N ASN A 61 11.78 11.67 -0.60
CA ASN A 61 10.69 12.44 -1.19
C ASN A 61 9.32 11.78 -0.94
N PHE A 62 8.37 12.58 -0.49
CA PHE A 62 7.01 12.15 -0.16
C PHE A 62 6.93 11.04 0.89
N ALA A 63 8.04 10.72 1.55
CA ALA A 63 8.03 9.68 2.58
C ALA A 63 7.00 9.99 3.66
N GLN A 64 6.34 8.95 4.14
CA GLN A 64 5.31 9.01 5.16
C GLN A 64 4.07 9.79 4.74
N ASN A 65 3.81 9.83 3.43
CA ASN A 65 2.60 10.44 2.87
C ASN A 65 1.80 9.43 2.07
N PHE A 66 0.46 9.59 2.15
CA PHE A 66 -0.44 8.98 1.17
C PHE A 66 -0.48 9.93 -0.04
N ILE A 67 -0.23 9.43 -1.23
CA ILE A 67 -0.05 10.28 -2.41
C ILE A 67 -1.01 10.01 -3.56
N ALA A 68 -1.71 8.88 -3.54
CA ALA A 68 -2.59 8.50 -4.65
C ALA A 68 -3.59 7.45 -4.21
N SER A 69 -4.59 7.23 -5.05
CA SER A 69 -5.59 6.17 -4.89
C SER A 69 -5.83 5.45 -6.21
N ALA A 70 -6.38 4.25 -6.12
CA ALA A 70 -6.77 3.46 -7.30
C ALA A 70 -7.75 2.36 -6.89
N LEU A 71 -8.23 1.62 -7.88
CA LEU A 71 -8.92 0.34 -7.68
C LEU A 71 -8.02 -0.77 -8.24
N ILE A 72 -8.10 -1.95 -7.65
CA ILE A 72 -7.45 -3.12 -8.22
C ILE A 72 -8.24 -3.54 -9.46
N ASP A 73 -7.58 -3.59 -10.60
CA ASP A 73 -8.19 -4.00 -11.86
C ASP A 73 -8.02 -5.50 -12.10
N GLU A 74 -6.82 -6.00 -11.89
CA GLU A 74 -6.49 -7.38 -12.21
C GLU A 74 -5.38 -7.88 -11.31
N VAL A 75 -5.48 -9.14 -10.91
CA VAL A 75 -4.40 -9.87 -10.22
C VAL A 75 -3.86 -10.87 -11.24
N VAL A 76 -2.61 -10.69 -11.64
CA VAL A 76 -1.97 -11.51 -12.69
C VAL A 76 -1.07 -12.54 -12.04
N ASP A 77 -1.53 -13.80 -12.02
CA ASP A 77 -0.72 -14.89 -11.49
C ASP A 77 0.45 -15.17 -12.43
N LEU A 78 1.61 -15.41 -11.85
CA LEU A 78 2.79 -15.79 -12.61
C LEU A 78 2.78 -17.31 -12.83
N LYS A 79 3.10 -17.74 -14.05
CA LYS A 79 3.22 -19.18 -14.37
C LYS A 79 4.37 -19.81 -13.60
N GLU A 80 5.43 -19.03 -13.39
CA GLU A 80 6.59 -19.44 -12.62
C GLU A 80 6.89 -18.34 -11.62
N THR A 81 7.25 -18.73 -10.40
CA THR A 81 7.67 -17.76 -9.40
C THR A 81 9.02 -17.19 -9.79
N THR A 82 9.13 -15.87 -9.67
CA THR A 82 10.38 -15.17 -9.97
C THR A 82 10.95 -14.56 -8.70
N ILE A 83 12.26 -14.38 -8.68
CA ILE A 83 12.94 -13.70 -7.59
C ILE A 83 13.22 -12.28 -8.03
N ASP A 84 12.74 -11.32 -7.24
CA ASP A 84 13.00 -9.90 -7.50
C ASP A 84 14.39 -9.55 -6.93
N PRO A 85 15.36 -9.18 -7.79
CA PRO A 85 16.70 -8.85 -7.31
C PRO A 85 16.73 -7.60 -6.43
N ASN A 86 15.72 -6.74 -6.55
CA ASN A 86 15.62 -5.53 -5.74
C ASN A 86 15.05 -5.78 -4.34
N GLN A 87 14.54 -6.99 -4.07
CA GLN A 87 13.88 -7.35 -2.82
C GLN A 87 14.59 -8.49 -2.10
N GLU A 88 15.90 -8.59 -2.24
CA GLU A 88 16.72 -9.53 -1.49
C GLU A 88 16.18 -10.96 -1.52
N PHE A 89 15.98 -11.50 -2.72
CA PHE A 89 15.54 -12.89 -2.93
C PHE A 89 14.11 -13.17 -2.52
N LYS A 90 13.27 -12.13 -2.32
CA LYS A 90 11.84 -12.33 -2.12
C LYS A 90 11.22 -12.85 -3.40
N GLN A 91 10.34 -13.82 -3.25
CA GLN A 91 9.66 -14.47 -4.36
C GLN A 91 8.39 -13.73 -4.73
N VAL A 92 8.26 -13.34 -5.99
CA VAL A 92 7.05 -12.69 -6.50
C VAL A 92 6.00 -13.77 -6.78
N LEU A 93 4.83 -13.65 -6.13
CA LEU A 93 3.72 -14.57 -6.34
C LEU A 93 2.84 -14.16 -7.51
N PHE A 94 2.53 -12.87 -7.59
CA PHE A 94 1.68 -12.32 -8.64
C PHE A 94 1.91 -10.82 -8.75
N ASN A 95 1.40 -10.23 -9.82
CA ASN A 95 1.42 -8.79 -10.01
C ASN A 95 0.00 -8.23 -9.96
N VAL A 96 -0.13 -7.00 -9.46
CA VAL A 96 -1.41 -6.29 -9.40
C VAL A 96 -1.38 -5.17 -10.42
N LYS A 97 -2.46 -5.07 -11.20
CA LYS A 97 -2.71 -3.95 -12.09
C LYS A 97 -3.84 -3.10 -11.52
N PHE A 98 -3.76 -1.81 -11.74
CA PHE A 98 -4.71 -0.84 -11.19
C PHE A 98 -5.51 -0.17 -12.29
N LYS A 99 -6.70 0.31 -11.93
CA LYS A 99 -7.54 1.19 -12.74
C LYS A 99 -7.97 2.38 -11.89
N ASP A 100 -8.49 3.43 -12.55
CA ASP A 100 -8.98 4.63 -11.87
C ASP A 100 -7.92 5.24 -10.96
N PHE A 101 -6.68 5.22 -11.40
CA PHE A 101 -5.56 5.79 -10.67
C PHE A 101 -5.65 7.32 -10.65
N LYS A 102 -5.43 7.89 -9.46
CA LYS A 102 -5.50 9.33 -9.28
C LYS A 102 -4.47 9.79 -8.26
N TYR A 103 -3.60 10.72 -8.67
CA TYR A 103 -2.74 11.41 -7.73
C TYR A 103 -3.57 12.37 -6.87
N PHE A 104 -3.23 12.48 -5.60
CA PHE A 104 -3.82 13.48 -4.73
C PHE A 104 -3.24 14.86 -5.07
N GLN A 105 -4.10 15.88 -5.11
CA GLN A 105 -3.62 17.26 -5.23
C GLN A 105 -2.79 17.64 -4.01
N LYS A 106 -3.21 17.17 -2.84
CA LYS A 106 -2.54 17.41 -1.58
C LYS A 106 -2.18 16.07 -0.94
N PRO A 107 -0.90 15.71 -0.92
CA PRO A 107 -0.48 14.51 -0.18
C PRO A 107 -0.86 14.60 1.30
N ILE A 108 -1.19 13.47 1.88
CA ILE A 108 -1.62 13.38 3.28
C ILE A 108 -0.47 12.82 4.11
N ASN A 109 0.17 13.69 4.90
CA ASN A 109 1.25 13.27 5.79
C ASN A 109 0.65 12.56 7.00
N ILE A 110 1.11 11.33 7.26
CA ILE A 110 0.54 10.53 8.34
C ILE A 110 0.69 11.18 9.71
N ARG A 111 1.81 11.85 9.97
CA ARG A 111 2.06 12.49 11.27
C ARG A 111 1.07 13.60 11.58
N GLU A 112 0.65 14.34 10.54
CA GLU A 112 -0.29 15.45 10.70
C GLU A 112 -1.72 15.00 10.88
N HIS A 113 -2.05 13.76 10.50
CA HIS A 113 -3.42 13.25 10.47
C HIS A 113 -3.64 12.02 11.34
N ILE A 114 -2.62 11.54 12.03
CA ILE A 114 -2.65 10.25 12.72
C ILE A 114 -3.78 10.16 13.75
N ASP A 115 -4.12 11.27 14.40
CA ASP A 115 -5.18 11.29 15.41
C ASP A 115 -6.56 11.02 14.83
N ASN A 116 -6.72 11.17 13.53
CA ASN A 116 -7.98 10.96 12.82
C ASN A 116 -8.02 9.63 12.06
N LEU A 117 -6.99 8.80 12.20
CA LEU A 117 -6.88 7.52 11.49
C LEU A 117 -7.14 6.38 12.48
N SER A 118 -8.41 6.01 12.58
CA SER A 118 -8.86 5.04 13.59
C SER A 118 -8.36 3.61 13.34
N PHE A 119 -7.80 3.31 12.16
CA PHE A 119 -7.21 1.99 11.92
C PHE A 119 -5.89 1.81 12.69
N ILE A 120 -5.29 2.89 13.19
CA ILE A 120 -4.09 2.84 14.02
C ILE A 120 -4.51 2.97 15.48
N ASP A 121 -4.19 1.95 16.29
CA ASP A 121 -4.49 1.95 17.71
C ASP A 121 -3.86 3.19 18.37
N GLU A 122 -4.65 3.90 19.17
CA GLU A 122 -4.21 5.09 19.91
C GLU A 122 -2.91 4.85 20.67
N LYS A 123 -2.76 3.69 21.28
CA LYS A 123 -1.58 3.32 22.04
C LYS A 123 -0.33 3.11 21.18
N LYS A 124 -0.52 2.96 19.87
CA LYS A 124 0.56 2.67 18.93
C LYS A 124 0.86 3.83 17.98
N ARG A 125 0.28 5.00 18.21
CA ARG A 125 0.48 6.16 17.31
C ARG A 125 1.94 6.58 17.22
N ASN A 126 2.69 6.49 18.29
CA ASN A 126 4.11 6.84 18.30
C ASN A 126 5.00 5.81 17.61
N ILE A 127 4.47 4.62 17.34
CA ILE A 127 5.18 3.55 16.62
C ILE A 127 4.40 3.11 15.39
N TYR A 128 3.71 4.04 14.75
CA TYR A 128 2.80 3.75 13.64
C TYR A 128 3.48 3.03 12.46
N GLY A 129 4.79 3.14 12.33
CA GLY A 129 5.53 2.44 11.29
C GLY A 129 5.32 0.93 11.28
N LEU A 130 4.94 0.35 12.41
CA LEU A 130 4.63 -1.08 12.48
C LEU A 130 3.47 -1.47 11.58
N TYR A 131 2.52 -0.55 11.31
CA TYR A 131 1.38 -0.80 10.44
C TYR A 131 1.77 -0.86 8.97
N PHE A 132 2.91 -0.30 8.61
CA PHE A 132 3.33 -0.13 7.22
C PHE A 132 4.47 -1.08 6.84
N GLN A 133 4.64 -2.16 7.58
CA GLN A 133 5.60 -3.20 7.23
C GLN A 133 4.95 -4.26 6.35
N GLY A 134 5.72 -4.86 5.46
CA GLY A 134 5.27 -5.98 4.65
C GLY A 134 4.59 -5.64 3.33
N GLY A 135 4.44 -4.38 2.99
CA GLY A 135 4.01 -3.95 1.65
C GLY A 135 2.53 -3.67 1.47
N VAL A 136 1.64 -4.34 2.20
CA VAL A 136 0.19 -4.12 2.13
C VAL A 136 -0.40 -4.20 3.53
N CYS A 137 -1.29 -3.27 3.86
CA CYS A 137 -2.03 -3.35 5.12
C CYS A 137 -3.51 -3.01 4.91
N LYS A 138 -4.34 -3.42 5.87
CA LYS A 138 -5.76 -3.07 5.87
C LYS A 138 -5.96 -1.65 6.39
N ILE A 139 -6.98 -0.98 5.87
CA ILE A 139 -7.45 0.28 6.43
C ILE A 139 -8.97 0.19 6.55
N ASN A 140 -9.53 0.75 7.61
CA ASN A 140 -10.99 0.75 7.77
C ASN A 140 -11.62 1.86 6.92
N GLN A 141 -12.92 1.75 6.68
CA GLN A 141 -13.64 2.71 5.85
C GLN A 141 -13.54 4.12 6.39
N GLN A 142 -13.67 4.29 7.69
CA GLN A 142 -13.62 5.60 8.33
C GLN A 142 -12.29 6.32 8.01
N SER A 143 -11.18 5.63 8.17
CA SER A 143 -9.86 6.19 7.87
C SER A 143 -9.66 6.45 6.37
N TYR A 144 -10.12 5.53 5.53
CA TYR A 144 -10.07 5.69 4.09
C TYR A 144 -10.83 6.95 3.67
N ASP A 145 -12.08 7.09 4.12
CA ASP A 145 -12.91 8.23 3.78
C ASP A 145 -12.32 9.54 4.28
N TYR A 146 -11.73 9.52 5.48
CA TYR A 146 -11.04 10.69 6.02
C TYR A 146 -9.89 11.13 5.11
N ILE A 147 -9.06 10.20 4.67
CA ILE A 147 -7.93 10.51 3.79
C ILE A 147 -8.43 11.09 2.48
N ILE A 148 -9.40 10.44 1.84
CA ILE A 148 -9.94 10.89 0.55
C ILE A 148 -10.53 12.30 0.66
N LYS A 149 -11.22 12.58 1.75
CA LYS A 149 -11.84 13.89 1.98
C LYS A 149 -10.81 15.02 2.09
N ASN A 150 -9.62 14.72 2.57
CA ASN A 150 -8.59 15.72 2.84
C ASN A 150 -7.54 15.86 1.74
N THR A 151 -7.66 15.09 0.68
CA THR A 151 -6.73 15.16 -0.46
C THR A 151 -6.96 16.36 -1.35
#